data_2fe66cff6227ac74d9af33adb48c7cf1
#
_entry.id   2fe66cff6227ac74d9af33adb48c7cf1
#
_cell.length_a   1.000
_cell.length_b   1.000
_cell.length_c   1.000
_cell.angle_alpha   90.00
_cell.angle_beta   90.00
_cell.angle_gamma   90.00
#
_symmetry.space_group_name_H-M   'P 1'
#
loop_
_entity.id
_entity.type
_entity.pdbx_description
1 polymer ?
#
loop_
_entity_poly.entity_id
_entity_poly.type
_entity_poly.pdbx_seq_one_letter_code
_entity_poly.pdbx_strand_id
1 'polypeptide(L)'
;MDLGDDHDRVAFQITSTTTLDKVKFTVRQFMDRAYYNTFDELFILMLGTKQSSYSQASVNELLTDKFAFNCKKHIIDLGDILGQVTTLRLAAQERVLSEFKRILGEVDAYLSFSSESIAAPTAVTSNLQMIRLPEAVYVAELTIDNKKVIAQGKAKLNYGGKARSRKSVVKMALLLNDVETDAWVCYDNKLFSFHDIEQCGLISVVDPGSVERLNVSDLAESPELDNVNILKQLLSAETREQLKQRRVRMHNKDGSFFFGPTEEGQLERRETWIGKRSAIRRVFEVKYQRKDPSKVAHQKHFSFDLTFTKLGDDWYAQIVPSWYYSYDGYRQSRWHDELLSAQKRLEHNATVRNMVRFVAYFLSGASKNEDEDHGLRFLSLVEFNVQDADEAEPVGDDEEDDIQVAGGTAA
;
A
#
# COMPACT_ATOMS: atom_id res chain seq x y z
N MET A 1 -12.62 -17.09 -19.20
CA MET A 1 -12.04 -18.31 -18.62
C MET A 1 -10.58 -18.31 -19.02
N ASP A 2 -9.69 -18.44 -18.05
CA ASP A 2 -8.26 -18.22 -18.27
C ASP A 2 -7.50 -19.55 -18.40
N LEU A 3 -7.92 -20.58 -17.68
CA LEU A 3 -7.36 -21.92 -17.74
C LEU A 3 -8.47 -22.95 -17.77
N GLY A 4 -8.25 -24.09 -18.42
CA GLY A 4 -9.15 -25.24 -18.46
C GLY A 4 -8.37 -26.54 -18.57
N ASP A 5 -8.82 -27.55 -17.86
CA ASP A 5 -8.34 -28.89 -17.95
C ASP A 5 -9.49 -29.77 -18.50
N ASP A 6 -9.37 -30.19 -19.76
CA ASP A 6 -10.38 -30.99 -20.44
C ASP A 6 -10.41 -32.42 -19.93
N HIS A 7 -9.29 -32.90 -19.36
CA HIS A 7 -9.21 -34.27 -18.82
C HIS A 7 -9.98 -34.40 -17.50
N ASP A 8 -9.68 -33.47 -16.55
CA ASP A 8 -10.36 -33.42 -15.25
C ASP A 8 -11.64 -32.60 -15.27
N ARG A 9 -11.97 -31.99 -16.43
CA ARG A 9 -13.17 -31.21 -16.70
C ARG A 9 -13.34 -30.02 -15.72
N VAL A 10 -12.23 -29.35 -15.40
CA VAL A 10 -12.19 -28.24 -14.46
C VAL A 10 -11.75 -26.96 -15.17
N ALA A 11 -12.46 -25.88 -14.90
CA ALA A 11 -12.15 -24.55 -15.43
C ALA A 11 -11.74 -23.58 -14.31
N PHE A 12 -10.82 -22.68 -14.61
CA PHE A 12 -10.39 -21.60 -13.72
C PHE A 12 -10.56 -20.23 -14.36
N GLN A 13 -11.10 -19.31 -13.57
CA GLN A 13 -11.05 -17.87 -13.85
C GLN A 13 -10.15 -17.23 -12.81
N ILE A 14 -9.09 -16.56 -13.26
CA ILE A 14 -8.16 -15.86 -12.38
C ILE A 14 -8.50 -14.36 -12.38
N THR A 15 -8.58 -13.74 -11.21
CA THR A 15 -8.93 -12.31 -11.11
C THR A 15 -8.34 -11.65 -9.86
N SER A 16 -7.96 -10.38 -9.99
CA SER A 16 -7.62 -9.52 -8.84
C SER A 16 -8.85 -8.85 -8.21
N THR A 17 -10.01 -8.89 -8.88
CA THR A 17 -11.25 -8.26 -8.41
C THR A 17 -12.04 -9.23 -7.53
N THR A 18 -12.28 -8.83 -6.28
CA THR A 18 -12.90 -9.69 -5.24
C THR A 18 -14.39 -9.43 -5.02
N THR A 19 -15.05 -8.63 -5.88
CA THR A 19 -16.46 -8.25 -5.71
C THR A 19 -17.42 -9.34 -6.17
N LEU A 20 -18.63 -9.39 -5.56
CA LEU A 20 -19.72 -10.27 -5.97
C LEU A 20 -20.12 -10.06 -7.43
N ASP A 21 -20.08 -8.81 -7.93
CA ASP A 21 -20.41 -8.50 -9.33
C ASP A 21 -19.45 -9.18 -10.31
N LYS A 22 -18.16 -9.27 -9.97
CA LYS A 22 -17.19 -10.00 -10.78
C LYS A 22 -17.50 -11.50 -10.79
N VAL A 23 -17.86 -12.08 -9.64
CA VAL A 23 -18.29 -13.46 -9.55
C VAL A 23 -19.51 -13.73 -10.44
N LYS A 24 -20.55 -12.90 -10.32
CA LYS A 24 -21.75 -12.98 -11.15
C LYS A 24 -21.45 -12.87 -12.64
N PHE A 25 -20.60 -11.92 -13.01
CA PHE A 25 -20.19 -11.74 -14.39
C PHE A 25 -19.50 -13.00 -14.95
N THR A 26 -18.57 -13.58 -14.17
CA THR A 26 -17.86 -14.80 -14.55
C THR A 26 -18.81 -15.97 -14.71
N VAL A 27 -19.68 -16.21 -13.75
CA VAL A 27 -20.67 -17.32 -13.82
C VAL A 27 -21.62 -17.12 -14.98
N ARG A 28 -22.11 -15.90 -15.22
CA ARG A 28 -22.95 -15.59 -16.39
C ARG A 28 -22.24 -15.92 -17.70
N GLN A 29 -21.01 -15.44 -17.88
CA GLN A 29 -20.22 -15.77 -19.08
C GLN A 29 -20.01 -17.26 -19.29
N PHE A 30 -19.78 -18.00 -18.19
CA PHE A 30 -19.62 -19.45 -18.24
C PHE A 30 -20.91 -20.12 -18.73
N MET A 31 -22.06 -19.69 -18.23
CA MET A 31 -23.38 -20.19 -18.64
C MET A 31 -23.73 -19.80 -20.08
N ASP A 32 -23.55 -18.52 -20.46
CA ASP A 32 -23.91 -18.01 -21.78
C ASP A 32 -23.10 -18.67 -22.90
N ARG A 33 -21.85 -19.04 -22.61
CA ARG A 33 -20.98 -19.77 -23.55
C ARG A 33 -21.12 -21.29 -23.50
N ALA A 34 -22.04 -21.78 -22.68
CA ALA A 34 -22.32 -23.21 -22.50
C ALA A 34 -21.06 -24.03 -22.12
N TYR A 35 -20.11 -23.44 -21.39
CA TYR A 35 -18.89 -24.11 -20.95
C TYR A 35 -19.15 -25.29 -20.02
N TYR A 36 -20.32 -25.35 -19.38
CA TYR A 36 -20.80 -26.53 -18.62
C TYR A 36 -20.90 -27.80 -19.42
N ASN A 37 -20.87 -27.74 -20.75
CA ASN A 37 -20.81 -28.95 -21.60
C ASN A 37 -19.39 -29.57 -21.61
N THR A 38 -18.37 -28.75 -21.38
CA THR A 38 -16.95 -29.14 -21.37
C THR A 38 -16.44 -29.36 -19.97
N PHE A 39 -16.83 -28.49 -19.03
CA PHE A 39 -16.31 -28.47 -17.66
C PHE A 39 -17.41 -28.73 -16.63
N ASP A 40 -17.12 -29.59 -15.68
CA ASP A 40 -18.03 -29.94 -14.60
C ASP A 40 -17.89 -29.02 -13.38
N GLU A 41 -16.70 -28.41 -13.21
CA GLU A 41 -16.41 -27.46 -12.14
C GLU A 41 -15.80 -26.17 -12.69
N LEU A 42 -16.18 -25.04 -12.10
CA LEU A 42 -15.60 -23.73 -12.35
C LEU A 42 -15.05 -23.19 -11.03
N PHE A 43 -13.77 -22.93 -10.94
CA PHE A 43 -13.16 -22.23 -9.83
C PHE A 43 -12.86 -20.77 -10.21
N ILE A 44 -13.13 -19.84 -9.28
CA ILE A 44 -12.73 -18.45 -9.39
C ILE A 44 -11.60 -18.21 -8.40
N LEU A 45 -10.37 -18.13 -8.91
CA LEU A 45 -9.18 -17.86 -8.12
C LEU A 45 -8.96 -16.36 -8.02
N MET A 46 -9.03 -15.85 -6.80
CA MET A 46 -8.75 -14.46 -6.49
C MET A 46 -7.30 -14.29 -6.08
N LEU A 47 -6.56 -13.42 -6.79
CA LEU A 47 -5.15 -13.14 -6.49
C LEU A 47 -4.96 -12.32 -5.19
N GLY A 48 -6.01 -11.61 -4.75
CA GLY A 48 -6.07 -10.96 -3.45
C GLY A 48 -6.91 -11.75 -2.43
N THR A 49 -7.00 -11.26 -1.21
CA THR A 49 -7.86 -11.85 -0.19
C THR A 49 -9.32 -11.76 -0.60
N LYS A 50 -10.01 -12.88 -0.68
CA LYS A 50 -11.45 -12.94 -1.00
C LYS A 50 -12.29 -12.32 0.13
N GLN A 51 -13.54 -11.97 -0.18
CA GLN A 51 -14.49 -11.52 0.84
C GLN A 51 -14.81 -12.67 1.81
N SER A 52 -15.15 -12.33 3.04
CA SER A 52 -15.54 -13.31 4.07
C SER A 52 -16.77 -14.15 3.68
N SER A 53 -17.62 -13.61 2.79
CA SER A 53 -18.80 -14.32 2.27
C SER A 53 -19.27 -13.74 0.94
N TYR A 54 -19.89 -14.58 0.12
CA TYR A 54 -20.56 -14.22 -1.12
C TYR A 54 -22.00 -14.73 -1.10
N SER A 55 -22.94 -13.95 -1.66
CA SER A 55 -24.36 -14.32 -1.69
C SER A 55 -24.61 -15.49 -2.66
N GLN A 56 -24.81 -16.67 -2.13
CA GLN A 56 -25.14 -17.84 -2.93
C GLN A 56 -26.49 -17.67 -3.65
N ALA A 57 -27.49 -17.06 -3.00
CA ALA A 57 -28.79 -16.81 -3.62
C ALA A 57 -28.66 -15.98 -4.90
N SER A 58 -27.84 -14.91 -4.86
CA SER A 58 -27.63 -14.04 -6.03
C SER A 58 -26.87 -14.73 -7.17
N VAL A 59 -26.11 -15.76 -6.89
CA VAL A 59 -25.40 -16.55 -7.92
C VAL A 59 -26.34 -17.62 -8.48
N ASN A 60 -27.17 -18.24 -7.63
CA ASN A 60 -28.13 -19.25 -8.05
C ASN A 60 -29.13 -18.74 -9.11
N GLU A 61 -29.46 -17.43 -9.08
CA GLU A 61 -30.33 -16.79 -10.10
C GLU A 61 -29.73 -16.88 -11.53
N LEU A 62 -28.43 -17.10 -11.64
CA LEU A 62 -27.72 -17.19 -12.93
C LEU A 62 -27.47 -18.63 -13.39
N LEU A 63 -27.72 -19.59 -12.50
CA LEU A 63 -27.50 -21.01 -12.78
C LEU A 63 -28.75 -21.64 -13.39
N THR A 64 -28.52 -22.70 -14.13
CA THR A 64 -29.59 -23.61 -14.62
C THR A 64 -29.40 -24.97 -13.98
N ASP A 65 -30.33 -25.86 -14.13
CA ASP A 65 -30.26 -27.25 -13.62
C ASP A 65 -29.07 -28.06 -14.19
N LYS A 66 -28.37 -27.45 -15.18
CA LYS A 66 -27.25 -28.13 -15.88
C LYS A 66 -25.91 -27.90 -15.20
N PHE A 67 -25.78 -26.94 -14.27
CA PHE A 67 -24.51 -26.58 -13.63
C PHE A 67 -24.72 -26.14 -12.18
N ALA A 68 -23.89 -26.67 -11.29
CA ALA A 68 -23.90 -26.34 -9.88
C ALA A 68 -22.67 -25.51 -9.51
N PHE A 69 -22.87 -24.37 -8.85
CA PHE A 69 -21.81 -23.52 -8.35
C PHE A 69 -22.02 -23.21 -6.87
N ASN A 70 -21.02 -23.46 -6.05
CA ASN A 70 -21.06 -23.17 -4.63
C ASN A 70 -20.02 -22.12 -4.29
N CYS A 71 -20.45 -20.95 -3.84
CA CYS A 71 -19.56 -19.82 -3.54
C CYS A 71 -18.48 -20.16 -2.51
N LYS A 72 -18.77 -21.02 -1.52
CA LYS A 72 -17.78 -21.43 -0.50
C LYS A 72 -16.72 -22.38 -1.02
N LYS A 73 -17.08 -23.25 -1.98
CA LYS A 73 -16.17 -24.26 -2.55
C LYS A 73 -15.38 -23.68 -3.72
N HIS A 74 -16.05 -22.95 -4.59
CA HIS A 74 -15.52 -22.61 -5.91
C HIS A 74 -14.93 -21.20 -6.00
N ILE A 75 -15.08 -20.37 -4.96
CA ILE A 75 -14.36 -19.08 -4.86
C ILE A 75 -13.21 -19.27 -3.89
N ILE A 76 -12.00 -19.29 -4.42
CA ILE A 76 -10.77 -19.56 -3.68
C ILE A 76 -9.78 -18.41 -3.82
N ASP A 77 -8.92 -18.25 -2.82
CA ASP A 77 -7.76 -17.36 -2.88
C ASP A 77 -6.46 -18.12 -2.56
N LEU A 78 -5.33 -17.43 -2.57
CA LEU A 78 -4.04 -18.06 -2.28
C LEU A 78 -3.98 -18.63 -0.86
N GLY A 79 -4.69 -18.04 0.10
CA GLY A 79 -4.79 -18.55 1.46
C GLY A 79 -5.49 -19.90 1.52
N ASP A 80 -6.58 -20.10 0.74
CA ASP A 80 -7.28 -21.38 0.64
C ASP A 80 -6.38 -22.45 0.02
N ILE A 81 -5.64 -22.11 -1.04
CA ILE A 81 -4.69 -23.02 -1.69
C ILE A 81 -3.61 -23.46 -0.69
N LEU A 82 -2.99 -22.52 0.00
CA LEU A 82 -1.98 -22.81 1.03
C LEU A 82 -2.58 -23.67 2.15
N GLY A 83 -3.79 -23.34 2.60
CA GLY A 83 -4.51 -24.14 3.59
C GLY A 83 -4.71 -25.58 3.13
N GLN A 84 -5.10 -25.80 1.87
CA GLN A 84 -5.24 -27.15 1.31
C GLN A 84 -3.90 -27.87 1.23
N VAL A 85 -2.84 -27.21 0.76
CA VAL A 85 -1.49 -27.80 0.68
C VAL A 85 -1.00 -28.26 2.06
N THR A 86 -1.24 -27.48 3.11
CA THR A 86 -0.83 -27.83 4.47
C THR A 86 -1.56 -29.06 5.03
N THR A 87 -2.73 -29.40 4.51
CA THR A 87 -3.49 -30.60 4.92
C THR A 87 -3.03 -31.88 4.22
N LEU A 88 -2.24 -31.76 3.15
CA LEU A 88 -1.72 -32.91 2.41
C LEU A 88 -0.69 -33.66 3.26
N ARG A 89 -0.53 -34.98 2.94
CA ARG A 89 0.56 -35.78 3.51
C ARG A 89 1.91 -35.22 3.05
N LEU A 90 2.93 -35.36 3.89
CA LEU A 90 4.27 -34.79 3.64
C LEU A 90 4.81 -35.08 2.23
N ALA A 91 4.70 -36.35 1.78
CA ALA A 91 5.13 -36.73 0.44
C ALA A 91 4.37 -36.02 -0.70
N ALA A 92 3.12 -35.60 -0.46
CA ALA A 92 2.37 -34.79 -1.42
C ALA A 92 2.77 -33.32 -1.39
N GLN A 93 3.05 -32.79 -0.20
CA GLN A 93 3.60 -31.44 -0.05
C GLN A 93 4.97 -31.31 -0.75
N GLU A 94 5.84 -32.31 -0.59
CA GLU A 94 7.15 -32.35 -1.26
C GLU A 94 7.00 -32.39 -2.79
N ARG A 95 6.02 -33.12 -3.32
CA ARG A 95 5.74 -33.14 -4.77
C ARG A 95 5.24 -31.78 -5.26
N VAL A 96 4.33 -31.12 -4.53
CA VAL A 96 3.87 -29.78 -4.86
C VAL A 96 5.04 -28.81 -4.86
N LEU A 97 5.88 -28.83 -3.83
CA LEU A 97 7.08 -27.99 -3.75
C LEU A 97 8.07 -28.26 -4.89
N SER A 98 8.28 -29.52 -5.23
CA SER A 98 9.16 -29.91 -6.34
C SER A 98 8.65 -29.41 -7.68
N GLU A 99 7.32 -29.49 -7.90
CA GLU A 99 6.70 -28.98 -9.11
C GLU A 99 6.78 -27.46 -9.21
N PHE A 100 6.56 -26.74 -8.12
CA PHE A 100 6.79 -25.29 -8.09
C PHE A 100 8.23 -24.93 -8.40
N LYS A 101 9.20 -25.64 -7.82
CA LYS A 101 10.63 -25.41 -8.11
C LYS A 101 10.96 -25.70 -9.57
N ARG A 102 10.38 -26.74 -10.16
CA ARG A 102 10.54 -27.08 -11.57
C ARG A 102 10.00 -25.95 -12.47
N ILE A 103 8.76 -25.52 -12.24
CA ILE A 103 8.13 -24.46 -13.02
C ILE A 103 8.91 -23.13 -12.89
N LEU A 104 9.30 -22.74 -11.68
CA LEU A 104 10.09 -21.54 -11.45
C LEU A 104 11.47 -21.65 -12.13
N GLY A 105 12.10 -22.81 -12.06
CA GLY A 105 13.37 -23.06 -12.76
C GLY A 105 13.23 -23.03 -14.28
N GLU A 106 12.11 -23.52 -14.84
CA GLU A 106 11.81 -23.37 -16.27
C GLU A 106 11.57 -21.91 -16.67
N VAL A 107 10.88 -21.13 -15.84
CA VAL A 107 10.72 -19.70 -16.07
C VAL A 107 12.07 -18.99 -16.06
N ASP A 108 12.93 -19.29 -15.08
CA ASP A 108 14.28 -18.74 -15.03
C ASP A 108 15.12 -19.18 -16.25
N ALA A 109 15.01 -20.45 -16.67
CA ALA A 109 15.66 -20.93 -17.88
C ALA A 109 15.10 -20.25 -19.14
N TYR A 110 13.76 -20.10 -19.24
CA TYR A 110 13.12 -19.40 -20.36
C TYR A 110 13.54 -17.93 -20.42
N LEU A 111 13.57 -17.24 -19.28
CA LEU A 111 14.07 -15.86 -19.18
C LEU A 111 15.56 -15.78 -19.55
N SER A 112 16.34 -16.81 -19.22
CA SER A 112 17.76 -16.90 -19.58
C SER A 112 17.96 -17.21 -21.07
N PHE A 113 17.12 -18.07 -21.69
CA PHE A 113 17.20 -18.41 -23.11
C PHE A 113 16.65 -17.30 -24.04
N SER A 114 15.70 -16.51 -23.58
CA SER A 114 15.21 -15.35 -24.35
C SER A 114 16.23 -14.20 -24.37
N SER A 115 17.33 -14.30 -23.64
CA SER A 115 18.37 -13.29 -23.56
C SER A 115 19.32 -13.25 -24.76
N GLU A 116 19.25 -14.20 -25.71
CA GLU A 116 20.13 -14.18 -26.91
C GLU A 116 19.71 -13.14 -27.97
N SER A 117 18.58 -12.48 -27.84
CA SER A 117 18.14 -11.45 -28.81
C SER A 117 17.59 -10.16 -28.19
N ILE A 118 17.51 -10.07 -26.88
CA ILE A 118 17.13 -8.83 -26.18
C ILE A 118 18.33 -8.51 -25.28
N ALA A 119 18.92 -7.33 -25.48
CA ALA A 119 19.98 -6.85 -24.58
C ALA A 119 19.49 -7.02 -23.15
N ALA A 120 20.21 -7.82 -22.36
CA ALA A 120 19.83 -8.10 -20.98
C ALA A 120 19.67 -6.76 -20.24
N PRO A 121 18.63 -6.57 -19.44
CA PRO A 121 18.47 -5.33 -18.70
C PRO A 121 19.70 -5.15 -17.80
N THR A 122 20.41 -4.06 -18.01
CA THR A 122 21.69 -3.76 -17.35
C THR A 122 21.53 -3.43 -15.89
N ALA A 123 20.34 -3.03 -15.48
CA ALA A 123 20.00 -2.80 -14.09
C ALA A 123 18.54 -3.13 -13.83
N VAL A 124 18.28 -3.85 -12.76
CA VAL A 124 16.92 -4.05 -12.21
C VAL A 124 16.79 -3.16 -10.99
N THR A 125 15.89 -2.20 -11.05
CA THR A 125 15.55 -1.36 -9.90
C THR A 125 14.48 -2.08 -9.09
N SER A 126 14.77 -2.36 -7.83
CA SER A 126 13.75 -2.85 -6.90
C SER A 126 12.87 -1.69 -6.42
N ASN A 127 11.78 -2.01 -5.76
CA ASN A 127 10.96 -1.04 -5.00
C ASN A 127 11.31 -1.03 -3.50
N LEU A 128 12.49 -1.53 -3.15
CA LEU A 128 12.99 -1.60 -1.78
C LEU A 128 14.02 -0.49 -1.56
N GLN A 129 13.75 0.37 -0.60
CA GLN A 129 14.68 1.38 -0.14
C GLN A 129 15.24 0.97 1.22
N MET A 130 16.56 0.91 1.33
CA MET A 130 17.22 0.62 2.59
C MET A 130 16.93 1.74 3.59
N ILE A 131 16.67 1.38 4.84
CA ILE A 131 16.49 2.34 5.93
C ILE A 131 17.50 2.09 7.03
N ARG A 132 17.89 3.17 7.71
CA ARG A 132 18.60 3.08 8.98
C ARG A 132 17.61 3.33 10.11
N LEU A 133 17.51 2.38 11.01
CA LEU A 133 16.68 2.51 12.20
C LEU A 133 17.29 3.53 13.17
N PRO A 134 16.47 4.22 13.96
CA PRO A 134 16.93 4.97 15.13
C PRO A 134 17.65 4.04 16.12
N GLU A 135 18.54 4.60 16.95
CA GLU A 135 19.27 3.81 17.94
C GLU A 135 18.39 3.39 19.13
N ALA A 136 17.46 4.24 19.51
CA ALA A 136 16.65 4.05 20.70
C ALA A 136 15.16 4.18 20.45
N VAL A 137 14.39 3.52 21.27
CA VAL A 137 12.96 3.73 21.45
C VAL A 137 12.69 4.07 22.91
N TYR A 138 11.88 5.09 23.14
CA TYR A 138 11.42 5.49 24.46
C TYR A 138 10.06 4.89 24.71
N VAL A 139 9.88 4.32 25.89
CA VAL A 139 8.65 3.63 26.30
C VAL A 139 8.21 4.18 27.64
N ALA A 140 6.91 4.45 27.80
CA ALA A 140 6.37 4.89 29.08
C ALA A 140 4.93 4.42 29.28
N GLU A 141 4.49 4.29 30.53
CA GLU A 141 3.11 3.94 30.87
C GLU A 141 2.18 5.14 30.69
N LEU A 142 1.02 4.92 30.05
CA LEU A 142 0.01 5.96 29.87
C LEU A 142 -0.77 6.23 31.16
N THR A 143 -0.82 7.49 31.58
CA THR A 143 -1.57 7.96 32.77
C THR A 143 -2.77 8.83 32.37
N ILE A 144 -3.61 8.33 31.46
CA ILE A 144 -4.74 9.09 30.92
C ILE A 144 -6.07 8.63 31.53
N ASP A 145 -6.81 9.55 32.13
CA ASP A 145 -8.22 9.35 32.45
C ASP A 145 -9.07 9.58 31.18
N ASN A 146 -9.48 8.49 30.54
CA ASN A 146 -10.27 8.51 29.32
C ASN A 146 -11.54 9.35 29.43
N LYS A 147 -12.27 9.27 30.57
CA LYS A 147 -13.53 9.99 30.76
C LYS A 147 -13.30 11.50 30.84
N LYS A 148 -12.27 11.90 31.59
CA LYS A 148 -11.88 13.30 31.76
C LYS A 148 -11.41 13.91 30.44
N VAL A 149 -10.54 13.22 29.70
CA VAL A 149 -10.02 13.67 28.41
C VAL A 149 -11.14 13.82 27.39
N ILE A 150 -12.04 12.85 27.28
CA ILE A 150 -13.20 12.94 26.36
C ILE A 150 -14.11 14.11 26.71
N ALA A 151 -14.38 14.34 28.00
CA ALA A 151 -15.20 15.47 28.43
C ALA A 151 -14.55 16.82 28.09
N GLN A 152 -13.25 16.96 28.37
CA GLN A 152 -12.50 18.19 28.03
C GLN A 152 -12.35 18.40 26.52
N GLY A 153 -12.10 17.34 25.75
CA GLY A 153 -11.98 17.41 24.29
C GLY A 153 -13.29 17.87 23.63
N LYS A 154 -14.45 17.41 24.13
CA LYS A 154 -15.76 17.90 23.68
C LYS A 154 -15.95 19.40 23.97
N ALA A 155 -15.52 19.86 25.14
CA ALA A 155 -15.71 21.23 25.56
C ALA A 155 -14.76 22.22 24.86
N LYS A 156 -13.48 21.86 24.71
CA LYS A 156 -12.43 22.78 24.23
C LYS A 156 -12.12 22.68 22.74
N LEU A 157 -12.15 21.46 22.17
CA LEU A 157 -11.72 21.21 20.79
C LEU A 157 -12.90 21.12 19.81
N ASN A 158 -14.13 21.33 20.27
CA ASN A 158 -15.36 21.13 19.47
C ASN A 158 -15.33 19.78 18.69
N TYR A 159 -14.73 18.76 19.29
CA TYR A 159 -14.48 17.48 18.66
C TYR A 159 -15.79 16.66 18.67
N GLY A 160 -16.56 16.78 17.59
CA GLY A 160 -17.81 16.02 17.41
C GLY A 160 -17.62 14.52 17.23
N GLY A 161 -16.36 14.06 17.10
CA GLY A 161 -16.01 12.66 16.92
C GLY A 161 -16.09 11.86 18.22
N LYS A 162 -16.56 10.62 18.10
CA LYS A 162 -16.53 9.66 19.21
C LYS A 162 -15.10 9.09 19.30
N ALA A 163 -14.29 9.55 20.24
CA ALA A 163 -13.02 8.90 20.58
C ALA A 163 -13.32 7.49 21.11
N ARG A 164 -13.22 6.49 20.23
CA ARG A 164 -13.58 5.09 20.54
C ARG A 164 -12.35 4.22 20.82
N SER A 165 -11.20 4.58 20.28
CA SER A 165 -9.95 3.84 20.46
C SER A 165 -9.04 4.52 21.46
N ARG A 166 -8.18 3.73 22.15
CA ARG A 166 -7.15 4.26 23.05
C ARG A 166 -6.29 5.31 22.34
N LYS A 167 -5.84 5.03 21.11
CA LYS A 167 -5.07 5.95 20.28
C LYS A 167 -5.75 7.31 20.07
N SER A 168 -7.08 7.32 19.82
CA SER A 168 -7.80 8.59 19.64
C SER A 168 -7.95 9.39 20.93
N VAL A 169 -8.00 8.74 22.08
CA VAL A 169 -8.02 9.40 23.38
C VAL A 169 -6.64 10.00 23.72
N VAL A 170 -5.55 9.26 23.46
CA VAL A 170 -4.18 9.76 23.63
C VAL A 170 -3.96 10.99 22.73
N LYS A 171 -4.35 10.90 21.44
CA LYS A 171 -4.24 12.04 20.51
C LYS A 171 -5.02 13.26 20.99
N MET A 172 -6.22 13.05 21.52
CA MET A 172 -7.02 14.14 22.10
C MET A 172 -6.35 14.74 23.33
N ALA A 173 -5.76 13.92 24.19
CA ALA A 173 -5.03 14.40 25.37
C ALA A 173 -3.81 15.22 24.99
N LEU A 174 -3.06 14.82 23.98
CA LEU A 174 -1.93 15.56 23.44
C LEU A 174 -2.38 16.92 22.87
N LEU A 175 -3.43 16.96 22.05
CA LEU A 175 -3.99 18.22 21.53
C LEU A 175 -4.51 19.16 22.63
N LEU A 176 -5.03 18.64 23.74
CA LEU A 176 -5.43 19.45 24.90
C LEU A 176 -4.23 20.07 25.63
N ASN A 177 -3.04 19.55 25.43
CA ASN A 177 -1.76 20.04 25.97
C ASN A 177 -0.92 20.73 24.88
N ASP A 178 -1.52 21.13 23.75
CA ASP A 178 -0.87 21.82 22.62
C ASP A 178 0.30 21.01 22.00
N VAL A 179 0.23 19.68 22.07
CA VAL A 179 1.22 18.77 21.48
C VAL A 179 0.66 18.18 20.18
N GLU A 180 1.27 18.52 19.06
CA GLU A 180 0.78 18.12 17.72
C GLU A 180 1.64 17.07 17.02
N THR A 181 2.43 16.29 17.74
CA THR A 181 3.20 15.22 17.13
C THR A 181 2.35 13.96 16.87
N ASP A 182 2.62 13.30 15.76
CA ASP A 182 2.08 11.99 15.40
C ASP A 182 3.14 10.87 15.50
N ALA A 183 4.41 11.20 15.90
CA ALA A 183 5.55 10.28 15.98
C ALA A 183 5.53 9.38 17.22
N TRP A 184 4.42 8.72 17.47
CA TRP A 184 4.22 7.81 18.58
C TRP A 184 3.23 6.69 18.25
N VAL A 185 3.35 5.60 18.99
CA VAL A 185 2.45 4.44 18.95
C VAL A 185 1.98 4.09 20.35
N CYS A 186 0.75 3.61 20.45
CA CYS A 186 0.17 3.13 21.70
C CYS A 186 -0.14 1.64 21.55
N TYR A 187 0.43 0.82 22.41
CA TYR A 187 0.15 -0.60 22.50
C TYR A 187 -0.07 -0.96 23.99
N ASP A 188 -1.14 -1.69 24.28
CA ASP A 188 -1.64 -1.91 25.63
C ASP A 188 -1.82 -0.58 26.39
N ASN A 189 -1.16 -0.43 27.52
CA ASN A 189 -1.15 0.82 28.30
C ASN A 189 0.17 1.58 28.17
N LYS A 190 0.99 1.27 27.15
CA LYS A 190 2.29 1.89 26.94
C LYS A 190 2.27 2.77 25.70
N LEU A 191 3.05 3.85 25.75
CA LEU A 191 3.37 4.72 24.64
C LEU A 191 4.81 4.45 24.21
N PHE A 192 5.03 4.39 22.92
CA PHE A 192 6.34 4.19 22.29
C PHE A 192 6.64 5.35 21.35
N SER A 193 7.86 5.86 21.36
CA SER A 193 8.35 6.90 20.45
C SER A 193 9.84 6.71 20.16
N PHE A 194 10.30 7.13 18.97
CA PHE A 194 11.73 7.26 18.71
C PHE A 194 12.33 8.55 19.30
N HIS A 195 11.48 9.50 19.66
CA HIS A 195 11.88 10.77 20.25
C HIS A 195 11.85 10.69 21.78
N ASP A 196 12.73 11.45 22.40
CA ASP A 196 12.71 11.61 23.85
C ASP A 196 11.34 12.15 24.31
N ILE A 197 10.71 11.43 25.23
CA ILE A 197 9.33 11.68 25.68
C ILE A 197 9.20 13.06 26.35
N GLU A 198 10.23 13.52 27.05
CA GLU A 198 10.22 14.83 27.70
C GLU A 198 10.35 15.95 26.66
N GLN A 199 11.30 15.81 25.72
CA GLN A 199 11.61 16.86 24.76
C GLN A 199 10.50 17.05 23.72
N CYS A 200 9.79 15.99 23.33
CA CYS A 200 8.70 16.09 22.36
C CYS A 200 7.31 16.34 22.95
N GLY A 201 7.22 16.58 24.26
CA GLY A 201 5.97 16.93 24.96
C GLY A 201 5.07 15.74 25.29
N LEU A 202 5.46 14.50 24.95
CA LEU A 202 4.69 13.30 25.24
C LEU A 202 4.59 12.99 26.73
N ILE A 203 5.45 13.60 27.55
CA ILE A 203 5.42 13.50 29.00
C ILE A 203 4.06 13.88 29.61
N SER A 204 3.30 14.73 28.91
CA SER A 204 1.98 15.19 29.35
C SER A 204 0.91 14.09 29.45
N VAL A 205 1.15 12.91 28.88
CA VAL A 205 0.19 11.81 28.79
C VAL A 205 0.70 10.51 29.39
N VAL A 206 1.91 10.51 29.95
CA VAL A 206 2.54 9.32 30.55
C VAL A 206 2.93 9.55 32.02
N ASP A 207 3.29 8.48 32.71
CA ASP A 207 3.94 8.55 34.02
C ASP A 207 5.43 8.86 33.83
N PRO A 208 5.93 10.00 34.28
CA PRO A 208 7.35 10.35 34.18
C PRO A 208 8.28 9.32 34.80
N GLY A 209 7.83 8.66 35.87
CA GLY A 209 8.62 7.65 36.59
C GLY A 209 8.74 6.31 35.84
N SER A 210 7.96 6.13 34.76
CA SER A 210 7.94 4.90 33.96
C SER A 210 8.71 5.03 32.63
N VAL A 211 9.37 6.17 32.38
CA VAL A 211 10.09 6.39 31.13
C VAL A 211 11.35 5.52 31.07
N GLU A 212 11.39 4.64 30.10
CA GLU A 212 12.51 3.76 29.80
C GLU A 212 13.05 4.05 28.40
N ARG A 213 14.38 4.02 28.25
CA ARG A 213 15.06 4.06 26.94
C ARG A 213 15.56 2.66 26.62
N LEU A 214 15.02 2.06 25.57
CA LEU A 214 15.39 0.73 25.07
C LEU A 214 16.20 0.88 23.78
N ASN A 215 17.00 -0.15 23.46
CA ASN A 215 17.62 -0.23 22.14
C ASN A 215 16.57 -0.68 21.11
N VAL A 216 16.55 -0.05 19.92
CA VAL A 216 15.63 -0.45 18.85
C VAL A 216 15.85 -1.90 18.40
N SER A 217 17.08 -2.43 18.50
CA SER A 217 17.38 -3.84 18.23
C SER A 217 16.54 -4.79 19.09
N ASP A 218 16.17 -4.41 20.31
CA ASP A 218 15.36 -5.26 21.20
C ASP A 218 13.95 -5.49 20.62
N LEU A 219 13.42 -4.53 19.85
CA LEU A 219 12.16 -4.70 19.10
C LEU A 219 12.39 -5.36 17.74
N ALA A 220 13.47 -4.99 17.05
CA ALA A 220 13.76 -5.42 15.68
C ALA A 220 14.13 -6.90 15.57
N GLU A 221 14.76 -7.45 16.62
CA GLU A 221 15.24 -8.84 16.69
C GLU A 221 14.39 -9.71 17.63
N SER A 222 13.33 -9.13 18.18
CA SER A 222 12.45 -9.84 19.09
C SER A 222 11.79 -11.03 18.38
N PRO A 223 11.74 -12.20 19.03
CA PRO A 223 10.96 -13.33 18.54
C PRO A 223 9.44 -13.09 18.64
N GLU A 224 9.01 -12.09 19.40
CA GLU A 224 7.61 -11.74 19.57
C GLU A 224 7.12 -10.87 18.41
N LEU A 225 6.13 -11.35 17.69
CA LEU A 225 5.54 -10.63 16.55
C LEU A 225 4.98 -9.25 16.93
N ASP A 226 4.51 -9.10 18.17
CA ASP A 226 3.97 -7.83 18.65
C ASP A 226 5.04 -6.73 18.70
N ASN A 227 6.25 -7.05 19.14
CA ASN A 227 7.37 -6.11 19.18
C ASN A 227 7.78 -5.65 17.76
N VAL A 228 7.85 -6.58 16.81
CA VAL A 228 8.11 -6.27 15.41
C VAL A 228 6.98 -5.42 14.82
N ASN A 229 5.73 -5.69 15.18
CA ASN A 229 4.58 -4.89 14.73
C ASN A 229 4.57 -3.49 15.32
N ILE A 230 4.96 -3.33 16.60
CA ILE A 230 5.15 -2.03 17.25
C ILE A 230 6.22 -1.24 16.48
N LEU A 231 7.36 -1.86 16.19
CA LEU A 231 8.43 -1.21 15.41
C LEU A 231 7.93 -0.74 14.03
N LYS A 232 7.24 -1.60 13.28
CA LYS A 232 6.66 -1.22 11.97
C LYS A 232 5.67 -0.06 12.08
N GLN A 233 4.86 -0.03 13.13
CA GLN A 233 3.94 1.08 13.38
C GLN A 233 4.70 2.37 13.75
N LEU A 234 5.78 2.28 14.53
CA LEU A 234 6.65 3.41 14.86
C LEU A 234 7.31 3.99 13.59
N LEU A 235 7.86 3.13 12.73
CA LEU A 235 8.44 3.54 11.45
C LEU A 235 7.40 4.28 10.58
N SER A 236 6.17 3.78 10.54
CA SER A 236 5.07 4.44 9.82
C SER A 236 4.66 5.77 10.45
N ALA A 237 4.65 5.86 11.78
CA ALA A 237 4.31 7.08 12.51
C ALA A 237 5.37 8.16 12.32
N GLU A 238 6.64 7.78 12.42
CA GLU A 238 7.79 8.66 12.18
C GLU A 238 7.82 9.18 10.74
N THR A 239 7.66 8.27 9.78
CA THR A 239 7.59 8.67 8.36
C THR A 239 6.45 9.67 8.11
N ARG A 240 5.30 9.46 8.74
CA ARG A 240 4.17 10.39 8.63
C ARG A 240 4.52 11.77 9.19
N GLU A 241 5.20 11.84 10.32
CA GLU A 241 5.61 13.12 10.91
C GLU A 241 6.61 13.87 10.03
N GLN A 242 7.63 13.18 9.50
CA GLN A 242 8.61 13.74 8.57
C GLN A 242 7.94 14.26 7.28
N LEU A 243 6.99 13.52 6.73
CA LEU A 243 6.29 13.88 5.49
C LEU A 243 5.25 15.00 5.67
N LYS A 244 4.65 15.10 6.86
CA LYS A 244 3.68 16.17 7.21
C LYS A 244 4.26 17.56 7.02
N GLN A 245 5.53 17.78 7.42
CA GLN A 245 6.25 19.03 7.23
C GLN A 245 6.38 19.40 5.75
N ARG A 246 6.45 18.42 4.87
CA ARG A 246 6.57 18.59 3.42
C ARG A 246 5.21 18.56 2.69
N ARG A 247 4.11 18.72 3.43
CA ARG A 247 2.75 18.71 2.87
C ARG A 247 2.39 17.44 2.11
N VAL A 248 2.96 16.32 2.51
CA VAL A 248 2.50 14.98 2.13
C VAL A 248 1.59 14.48 3.25
N ARG A 249 0.41 14.06 2.90
CA ARG A 249 -0.65 13.65 3.82
C ARG A 249 -0.79 12.14 3.79
N MET A 250 -1.31 11.57 4.86
CA MET A 250 -1.66 10.17 4.91
C MET A 250 -3.17 10.00 4.87
N HIS A 251 -3.65 9.12 4.01
CA HIS A 251 -5.05 8.75 3.95
C HIS A 251 -5.40 7.83 5.13
N ASN A 252 -6.40 8.23 5.93
CA ASN A 252 -6.69 7.57 7.22
C ASN A 252 -7.26 6.15 7.08
N LYS A 253 -7.77 5.77 5.92
CA LYS A 253 -8.47 4.49 5.73
C LYS A 253 -7.51 3.37 5.33
N ASP A 254 -6.59 3.64 4.41
CA ASP A 254 -5.67 2.66 3.84
C ASP A 254 -4.20 2.91 4.20
N GLY A 255 -3.88 4.07 4.77
CA GLY A 255 -2.53 4.43 5.20
C GLY A 255 -1.62 4.93 4.07
N SER A 256 -2.13 5.08 2.85
CA SER A 256 -1.37 5.60 1.71
C SER A 256 -0.98 7.05 1.91
N PHE A 257 0.20 7.42 1.44
CA PHE A 257 0.67 8.81 1.42
C PHE A 257 0.32 9.48 0.10
N PHE A 258 -0.05 10.75 0.13
CA PHE A 258 -0.35 11.51 -1.07
C PHE A 258 0.09 12.97 -0.96
N PHE A 259 0.56 13.53 -2.07
CA PHE A 259 0.99 14.91 -2.14
C PHE A 259 -0.20 15.86 -2.15
N GLY A 260 -0.21 16.82 -1.23
CA GLY A 260 -1.17 17.91 -1.21
C GLY A 260 -0.56 19.21 -1.77
N PRO A 261 -1.38 20.25 -1.95
CA PRO A 261 -0.88 21.59 -2.25
C PRO A 261 -0.01 22.09 -1.09
N THR A 262 0.99 22.90 -1.39
CA THR A 262 1.83 23.58 -0.38
C THR A 262 1.16 24.83 0.15
N GLU A 263 0.36 25.50 -0.69
CA GLU A 263 -0.35 26.73 -0.39
C GLU A 263 -1.84 26.59 -0.71
N GLU A 264 -2.66 27.40 -0.02
CA GLU A 264 -4.10 27.43 -0.29
C GLU A 264 -4.37 28.03 -1.68
N GLY A 265 -5.25 27.39 -2.44
CA GLY A 265 -5.60 27.82 -3.81
C GLY A 265 -4.60 27.39 -4.89
N GLN A 266 -3.53 26.71 -4.54
CA GLN A 266 -2.59 26.18 -5.52
C GLN A 266 -3.28 25.16 -6.45
N LEU A 267 -3.12 25.36 -7.77
CA LEU A 267 -3.75 24.50 -8.78
C LEU A 267 -2.87 23.35 -9.22
N GLU A 268 -1.57 23.49 -9.09
CA GLU A 268 -0.57 22.51 -9.49
C GLU A 268 0.63 22.55 -8.54
N ARG A 269 1.19 21.38 -8.22
CA ARG A 269 2.46 21.26 -7.48
C ARG A 269 3.41 20.36 -8.25
N ARG A 270 4.63 20.87 -8.43
CA ARG A 270 5.72 20.14 -9.07
C ARG A 270 6.87 20.00 -8.09
N GLU A 271 7.50 18.82 -8.08
CA GLU A 271 8.68 18.53 -7.29
C GLU A 271 9.86 18.24 -8.23
N THR A 272 11.00 18.87 -7.92
CA THR A 272 12.26 18.59 -8.62
C THR A 272 12.97 17.42 -7.93
N TRP A 273 13.45 16.47 -8.70
CA TRP A 273 14.22 15.35 -8.19
C TRP A 273 15.44 15.07 -9.07
N ILE A 274 16.43 14.38 -8.52
CA ILE A 274 17.68 14.07 -9.23
C ILE A 274 17.77 12.56 -9.32
N GLY A 275 17.63 12.03 -10.56
CA GLY A 275 18.04 10.70 -10.93
C GLY A 275 19.41 10.73 -11.59
N LYS A 276 19.61 10.13 -12.74
CA LYS A 276 20.81 10.37 -13.56
C LYS A 276 20.88 11.83 -14.05
N ARG A 277 19.74 12.50 -14.20
CA ARG A 277 19.60 13.93 -14.54
C ARG A 277 18.56 14.55 -13.63
N SER A 278 18.54 15.89 -13.59
CA SER A 278 17.46 16.63 -12.92
C SER A 278 16.16 16.46 -13.71
N ALA A 279 15.08 16.14 -13.03
CA ALA A 279 13.76 15.97 -13.60
C ALA A 279 12.70 16.63 -12.71
N ILE A 280 11.57 16.99 -13.30
CA ILE A 280 10.44 17.61 -12.61
C ILE A 280 9.26 16.66 -12.69
N ARG A 281 8.61 16.38 -11.56
CA ARG A 281 7.39 15.58 -11.49
C ARG A 281 6.22 16.40 -10.98
N ARG A 282 5.12 16.35 -11.70
CA ARG A 282 3.84 16.89 -11.23
C ARG A 282 3.26 15.92 -10.21
N VAL A 283 3.10 16.41 -8.98
CA VAL A 283 2.64 15.58 -7.83
C VAL A 283 1.24 15.94 -7.36
N PHE A 284 0.71 17.08 -7.80
CA PHE A 284 -0.66 17.52 -7.52
C PHE A 284 -1.19 18.38 -8.65
N GLU A 285 -2.46 18.20 -8.99
CA GLU A 285 -3.14 18.96 -10.03
C GLU A 285 -4.65 19.03 -9.78
N VAL A 286 -5.25 20.21 -10.03
CA VAL A 286 -6.70 20.42 -10.03
C VAL A 286 -7.22 20.27 -11.45
N LYS A 287 -8.11 19.33 -11.66
CA LYS A 287 -8.81 19.12 -12.96
C LYS A 287 -10.20 19.75 -12.93
N TYR A 288 -10.54 20.46 -14.00
CA TYR A 288 -11.82 21.12 -14.18
C TYR A 288 -12.76 20.32 -15.07
N GLN A 289 -14.05 20.54 -14.92
CA GLN A 289 -15.05 19.87 -15.74
C GLN A 289 -14.98 20.40 -17.19
N ARG A 290 -15.04 19.51 -18.18
CA ARG A 290 -15.03 19.90 -19.60
C ARG A 290 -16.22 20.75 -20.00
N LYS A 291 -17.42 20.43 -19.45
CA LYS A 291 -18.67 21.14 -19.75
C LYS A 291 -18.78 22.50 -19.03
N ASP A 292 -18.11 22.64 -17.91
CA ASP A 292 -18.11 23.84 -17.08
C ASP A 292 -16.72 24.07 -16.44
N PRO A 293 -15.81 24.75 -17.15
CA PRO A 293 -14.46 25.02 -16.66
C PRO A 293 -14.38 25.84 -15.36
N SER A 294 -15.50 26.40 -14.89
CA SER A 294 -15.55 27.06 -13.58
C SER A 294 -15.64 26.08 -12.41
N LYS A 295 -15.97 24.82 -12.68
CA LYS A 295 -16.16 23.78 -11.66
C LYS A 295 -15.03 22.79 -11.63
N VAL A 296 -14.52 22.51 -10.43
CA VAL A 296 -13.54 21.45 -10.21
C VAL A 296 -14.23 20.09 -10.45
N ALA A 297 -13.59 19.24 -11.26
CA ALA A 297 -14.00 17.87 -11.45
C ALA A 297 -13.45 16.98 -10.34
N HIS A 298 -12.15 17.03 -10.14
CA HIS A 298 -11.42 16.33 -9.08
C HIS A 298 -10.01 16.95 -8.93
N GLN A 299 -9.35 16.57 -7.85
CA GLN A 299 -7.93 16.84 -7.65
C GLN A 299 -7.17 15.53 -7.80
N LYS A 300 -6.11 15.51 -8.61
CA LYS A 300 -5.22 14.38 -8.85
C LYS A 300 -3.99 14.55 -7.97
N HIS A 301 -3.66 13.54 -7.19
CA HIS A 301 -2.51 13.52 -6.30
C HIS A 301 -1.63 12.33 -6.65
N PHE A 302 -0.34 12.54 -6.78
CA PHE A 302 0.61 11.44 -6.73
C PHE A 302 0.60 10.84 -5.34
N SER A 303 0.50 9.53 -5.25
CA SER A 303 0.43 8.81 -3.98
C SER A 303 1.37 7.61 -3.98
N PHE A 304 1.64 7.08 -2.79
CA PHE A 304 2.43 5.87 -2.62
C PHE A 304 2.11 5.21 -1.28
N ASP A 305 2.27 3.88 -1.26
CA ASP A 305 2.21 3.10 -0.05
C ASP A 305 3.62 2.76 0.42
N LEU A 306 3.80 2.68 1.73
CA LEU A 306 5.03 2.23 2.36
C LEU A 306 4.75 1.07 3.29
N THR A 307 5.53 -0.01 3.13
CA THR A 307 5.52 -1.16 4.03
C THR A 307 6.94 -1.43 4.49
N PHE A 308 7.13 -1.61 5.79
CA PHE A 308 8.44 -1.88 6.36
C PHE A 308 8.66 -3.38 6.52
N THR A 309 9.82 -3.88 6.09
CA THR A 309 10.17 -5.29 6.17
C THR A 309 11.64 -5.48 6.48
N LYS A 310 11.97 -6.55 7.20
CA LYS A 310 13.33 -6.99 7.43
C LYS A 310 13.68 -8.08 6.41
N LEU A 311 14.80 -7.94 5.72
CA LEU A 311 15.35 -8.94 4.80
C LEU A 311 16.82 -9.16 5.16
N GLY A 312 17.15 -10.37 5.61
CA GLY A 312 18.44 -10.63 6.25
C GLY A 312 18.59 -9.80 7.53
N ASP A 313 19.69 -9.06 7.64
CA ASP A 313 19.97 -8.21 8.80
C ASP A 313 19.49 -6.77 8.62
N ASP A 314 19.07 -6.38 7.42
CA ASP A 314 18.73 -5.02 7.06
C ASP A 314 17.22 -4.79 7.02
N TRP A 315 16.83 -3.54 7.27
CA TRP A 315 15.45 -3.07 7.17
C TRP A 315 15.23 -2.24 5.90
N TYR A 316 14.07 -2.43 5.30
CA TYR A 316 13.69 -1.80 4.04
C TYR A 316 12.29 -1.20 4.12
N ALA A 317 12.12 -0.08 3.43
CA ALA A 317 10.82 0.46 3.06
C ALA A 317 10.49 -0.03 1.65
N GLN A 318 9.42 -0.78 1.49
CA GLN A 318 8.87 -1.16 0.20
C GLN A 318 7.95 -0.04 -0.29
N ILE A 319 8.25 0.50 -1.46
CA ILE A 319 7.55 1.61 -2.10
C ILE A 319 6.60 1.08 -3.16
N VAL A 320 5.32 1.42 -3.08
CA VAL A 320 4.33 1.11 -4.11
C VAL A 320 3.70 2.41 -4.59
N PRO A 321 4.11 2.96 -5.75
CA PRO A 321 3.55 4.20 -6.27
C PRO A 321 2.11 4.01 -6.75
N SER A 322 1.32 5.06 -6.61
CA SER A 322 -0.09 5.08 -6.99
C SER A 322 -0.58 6.51 -7.22
N TRP A 323 -1.89 6.67 -7.41
CA TRP A 323 -2.56 7.96 -7.54
C TRP A 323 -3.77 8.01 -6.61
N TYR A 324 -4.02 9.18 -6.07
CA TYR A 324 -5.18 9.45 -5.25
C TYR A 324 -6.02 10.57 -5.89
N TYR A 325 -7.32 10.34 -6.02
CA TYR A 325 -8.25 11.31 -6.57
C TYR A 325 -9.22 11.78 -5.50
N SER A 326 -9.29 13.09 -5.28
CA SER A 326 -10.13 13.71 -4.26
C SER A 326 -11.05 14.79 -4.84
N TYR A 327 -12.02 15.24 -4.05
CA TYR A 327 -12.83 16.42 -4.39
C TYR A 327 -12.19 17.72 -3.88
N ASP A 328 -11.64 17.69 -2.68
CA ASP A 328 -11.22 18.87 -1.90
C ASP A 328 -9.83 18.68 -1.24
N GLY A 329 -9.07 17.70 -1.67
CA GLY A 329 -7.78 17.34 -1.07
C GLY A 329 -7.89 16.47 0.18
N TYR A 330 -9.11 16.09 0.62
CA TYR A 330 -9.34 15.25 1.80
C TYR A 330 -10.32 14.11 1.51
N ARG A 331 -11.42 14.40 0.84
CA ARG A 331 -12.47 13.41 0.56
C ARG A 331 -12.18 12.72 -0.75
N GLN A 332 -12.07 11.41 -0.70
CA GLN A 332 -11.93 10.59 -1.88
C GLN A 332 -13.06 10.87 -2.88
N SER A 333 -12.71 11.03 -4.14
CA SER A 333 -13.67 11.16 -5.24
C SER A 333 -14.48 9.86 -5.37
N ARG A 334 -15.77 9.96 -5.66
CA ARG A 334 -16.59 8.78 -6.01
C ARG A 334 -16.09 8.06 -7.25
N TRP A 335 -15.34 8.73 -8.10
CA TRP A 335 -14.76 8.20 -9.33
C TRP A 335 -13.30 7.74 -9.16
N HIS A 336 -12.81 7.67 -7.91
CA HIS A 336 -11.43 7.35 -7.60
C HIS A 336 -10.96 6.06 -8.27
N ASP A 337 -11.71 4.97 -8.10
CA ASP A 337 -11.31 3.64 -8.58
C ASP A 337 -11.28 3.56 -10.11
N GLU A 338 -12.22 4.24 -10.77
CA GLU A 338 -12.28 4.32 -12.22
C GLU A 338 -11.12 5.13 -12.80
N LEU A 339 -10.85 6.32 -12.22
CA LEU A 339 -9.74 7.18 -12.61
C LEU A 339 -8.39 6.51 -12.35
N LEU A 340 -8.24 5.84 -11.21
CA LEU A 340 -7.04 5.08 -10.86
C LEU A 340 -6.82 3.92 -11.84
N SER A 341 -7.86 3.17 -12.16
CA SER A 341 -7.79 2.08 -13.12
C SER A 341 -7.43 2.57 -14.53
N ALA A 342 -7.99 3.70 -14.95
CA ALA A 342 -7.65 4.33 -16.24
C ALA A 342 -6.19 4.78 -16.27
N GLN A 343 -5.70 5.42 -15.20
CA GLN A 343 -4.32 5.86 -15.06
C GLN A 343 -3.34 4.68 -15.12
N LYS A 344 -3.58 3.63 -14.33
CA LYS A 344 -2.70 2.46 -14.27
C LYS A 344 -2.56 1.70 -15.59
N ARG A 345 -3.58 1.74 -16.46
CA ARG A 345 -3.49 1.12 -17.80
C ARG A 345 -2.49 1.81 -18.72
N LEU A 346 -2.16 3.06 -18.45
CA LEU A 346 -1.23 3.85 -19.27
C LEU A 346 0.20 3.85 -18.70
N GLU A 347 0.37 3.28 -17.52
CA GLU A 347 1.68 3.22 -16.87
C GLU A 347 2.52 2.09 -17.48
N HIS A 348 3.64 2.45 -18.09
CA HIS A 348 4.65 1.51 -18.54
C HIS A 348 5.66 1.22 -17.41
N ASN A 349 6.40 0.11 -17.51
CA ASN A 349 7.40 -0.27 -16.52
C ASN A 349 8.43 0.83 -16.24
N ALA A 350 8.87 1.56 -17.28
CA ALA A 350 9.79 2.69 -17.13
C ALA A 350 9.18 3.82 -16.29
N THR A 351 7.89 4.14 -16.50
CA THR A 351 7.16 5.14 -15.70
C THR A 351 7.09 4.72 -14.24
N VAL A 352 6.70 3.46 -13.96
CA VAL A 352 6.63 2.94 -12.59
C VAL A 352 8.00 2.96 -11.92
N ARG A 353 9.06 2.56 -12.62
CA ARG A 353 10.45 2.66 -12.14
C ARG A 353 10.82 4.09 -11.73
N ASN A 354 10.49 5.06 -12.59
CA ASN A 354 10.77 6.47 -12.30
C ASN A 354 9.91 7.01 -11.15
N MET A 355 8.69 6.50 -10.97
CA MET A 355 7.86 6.82 -9.78
C MET A 355 8.52 6.31 -8.51
N VAL A 356 9.00 5.06 -8.48
CA VAL A 356 9.70 4.47 -7.33
C VAL A 356 10.97 5.26 -7.00
N ARG A 357 11.80 5.57 -8.01
CA ARG A 357 13.03 6.37 -7.84
C ARG A 357 12.73 7.77 -7.31
N PHE A 358 11.68 8.40 -7.82
CA PHE A 358 11.23 9.70 -7.31
C PHE A 358 10.84 9.64 -5.83
N VAL A 359 10.02 8.66 -5.43
CA VAL A 359 9.61 8.50 -4.03
C VAL A 359 10.82 8.26 -3.15
N ALA A 360 11.72 7.36 -3.56
CA ALA A 360 12.94 7.07 -2.81
C ALA A 360 13.83 8.31 -2.63
N TYR A 361 14.01 9.10 -3.69
CA TYR A 361 14.72 10.39 -3.61
C TYR A 361 14.03 11.36 -2.66
N PHE A 362 12.71 11.46 -2.75
CA PHE A 362 11.92 12.35 -1.91
C PHE A 362 12.02 11.96 -0.42
N LEU A 363 11.95 10.68 -0.11
CA LEU A 363 12.10 10.17 1.26
C LEU A 363 13.51 10.43 1.82
N SER A 364 14.56 10.15 1.03
CA SER A 364 15.94 10.45 1.44
C SER A 364 16.16 11.94 1.71
N GLY A 365 15.50 12.81 0.96
CA GLY A 365 15.55 14.26 1.19
C GLY A 365 14.80 14.71 2.44
N ALA A 366 13.78 13.98 2.89
CA ALA A 366 13.07 14.25 4.14
C ALA A 366 13.95 13.99 5.38
N SER A 367 14.89 13.06 5.25
CA SER A 367 15.78 12.61 6.34
C SER A 367 17.05 13.48 6.50
N LYS A 368 17.24 14.53 5.69
CA LYS A 368 18.48 15.32 5.64
C LYS A 368 18.56 16.48 6.63
N ASN A 369 17.75 16.53 7.66
CA ASN A 369 18.03 17.45 8.76
C ASN A 369 19.29 16.98 9.49
N GLU A 370 20.39 17.69 9.24
CA GLU A 370 21.77 17.29 9.55
C GLU A 370 22.07 17.23 11.07
N ASP A 371 21.19 17.75 11.90
CA ASP A 371 21.42 17.85 13.36
C ASP A 371 20.89 16.69 14.20
N GLU A 372 20.14 15.74 13.61
CA GLU A 372 19.63 14.55 14.34
C GLU A 372 20.22 13.25 13.78
N ASP A 373 21.42 12.92 14.24
CA ASP A 373 22.13 11.68 13.83
C ASP A 373 21.42 10.40 14.30
N HIS A 374 20.35 10.51 15.06
CA HIS A 374 19.67 9.40 15.75
C HIS A 374 18.28 9.02 15.20
N GLY A 375 17.77 9.71 14.19
CA GLY A 375 16.42 9.50 13.64
C GLY A 375 16.33 8.41 12.56
N LEU A 376 15.08 8.09 12.14
CA LEU A 376 14.82 7.25 10.97
C LEU A 376 15.39 7.90 9.70
N ARG A 377 16.22 7.17 8.96
CA ARG A 377 16.80 7.64 7.70
C ARG A 377 16.48 6.70 6.55
N PHE A 378 16.05 7.28 5.43
CA PHE A 378 15.90 6.58 4.16
C PHE A 378 17.20 6.71 3.37
N LEU A 379 17.82 5.57 3.06
CA LEU A 379 19.09 5.47 2.37
C LEU A 379 18.86 5.28 0.85
N SER A 380 19.74 4.55 0.19
CA SER A 380 19.63 4.27 -1.24
C SER A 380 18.55 3.24 -1.55
N LEU A 381 17.96 3.39 -2.74
CA LEU A 381 17.15 2.34 -3.34
C LEU A 381 18.05 1.15 -3.69
N VAL A 382 17.54 -0.07 -3.49
CA VAL A 382 18.26 -1.29 -3.87
C VAL A 382 18.20 -1.45 -5.39
N GLU A 383 19.34 -1.44 -6.03
CA GLU A 383 19.51 -1.66 -7.46
C GLU A 383 20.38 -2.89 -7.70
N PHE A 384 19.95 -3.76 -8.59
CA PHE A 384 20.71 -4.93 -9.01
C PHE A 384 21.32 -4.65 -10.38
N ASN A 385 22.64 -4.52 -10.43
CA ASN A 385 23.37 -4.42 -11.71
C ASN A 385 23.49 -5.82 -12.33
N VAL A 386 22.90 -6.01 -13.50
CA VAL A 386 22.91 -7.31 -14.18
C VAL A 386 24.04 -7.42 -15.19
N GLN A 387 24.64 -6.33 -15.63
CA GLN A 387 25.94 -6.19 -16.33
C GLN A 387 26.10 -4.76 -16.88
N ASP A 388 27.34 -4.33 -17.09
CA ASP A 388 27.67 -3.00 -17.65
C ASP A 388 27.22 -2.87 -19.12
N ALA A 389 26.13 -2.18 -19.35
CA ALA A 389 25.81 -1.62 -20.65
C ALA A 389 25.26 -0.20 -20.50
N ASP A 390 25.84 0.70 -21.26
CA ASP A 390 25.41 2.09 -21.41
C ASP A 390 24.02 2.16 -22.06
N GLU A 391 22.95 2.09 -21.28
CA GLU A 391 21.65 2.50 -21.77
C GLU A 391 21.49 4.01 -21.60
N ALA A 392 21.42 4.70 -22.71
CA ALA A 392 20.86 6.05 -22.75
C ALA A 392 19.41 5.95 -22.29
N GLU A 393 19.09 6.51 -21.11
CA GLU A 393 17.69 6.68 -20.72
C GLU A 393 17.00 7.50 -21.81
N PRO A 394 15.84 7.07 -22.31
CA PRO A 394 15.05 7.92 -23.16
C PRO A 394 14.78 9.22 -22.39
N VAL A 395 15.13 10.35 -23.00
CA VAL A 395 14.70 11.68 -22.55
C VAL A 395 13.19 11.70 -22.77
N GLY A 396 12.46 11.09 -21.87
CA GLY A 396 11.03 11.22 -21.79
C GLY A 396 10.75 12.45 -20.95
N ASP A 397 10.38 13.53 -21.59
CA ASP A 397 9.47 14.44 -20.93
C ASP A 397 8.34 13.57 -20.43
N ASP A 398 8.07 13.60 -19.11
CA ASP A 398 6.85 13.04 -18.54
C ASP A 398 5.66 13.91 -19.05
N GLU A 399 5.53 14.07 -20.36
CA GLU A 399 4.30 14.52 -21.00
C GLU A 399 3.30 13.39 -20.83
N GLU A 400 2.62 13.43 -19.68
CA GLU A 400 1.42 12.65 -19.45
C GLU A 400 0.42 13.04 -20.55
N ASP A 401 0.24 12.17 -21.54
CA ASP A 401 -0.88 12.27 -22.44
C ASP A 401 -2.17 12.41 -21.63
N ASP A 402 -2.87 13.51 -21.83
CA ASP A 402 -4.15 13.81 -21.20
C ASP A 402 -5.13 12.67 -21.49
N ILE A 403 -5.36 11.81 -20.49
CA ILE A 403 -6.35 10.74 -20.58
C ILE A 403 -7.72 11.37 -20.77
N GLN A 404 -8.22 11.30 -21.97
CA GLN A 404 -9.60 11.62 -22.27
C GLN A 404 -10.50 10.50 -21.75
N VAL A 405 -10.94 10.60 -20.50
CA VAL A 405 -12.06 9.78 -20.03
C VAL A 405 -13.29 10.20 -20.83
N ALA A 406 -13.70 9.35 -21.76
CA ALA A 406 -14.97 9.51 -22.45
C ALA A 406 -16.08 9.53 -21.40
N GLY A 407 -16.62 10.72 -21.13
CA GLY A 407 -17.72 10.90 -20.20
C GLY A 407 -18.92 10.12 -20.68
N GLY A 408 -19.23 9.02 -19.98
CA GLY A 408 -20.53 8.37 -20.11
C GLY A 408 -21.62 9.40 -19.82
N THR A 409 -22.41 9.66 -20.81
CA THR A 409 -23.66 10.40 -20.72
C THR A 409 -24.56 9.69 -19.73
N ALA A 410 -24.73 10.26 -18.54
CA ALA A 410 -25.89 9.99 -17.71
C ALA A 410 -26.66 11.30 -17.61
N ALA A 411 -27.90 11.22 -18.05
CA ALA A 411 -28.91 12.26 -18.01
C ALA A 411 -29.21 12.77 -16.61
#